data_a1518410df38e6a627f3eebbfc6d3a12
#
_entry.id   a1518410df38e6a627f3eebbfc6d3a12
#
_cell.length_a   1.000
_cell.length_b   1.000
_cell.length_c   1.000
_cell.angle_alpha   90.00
_cell.angle_beta   90.00
_cell.angle_gamma   90.00
#
_symmetry.space_group_name_H-M   'P 1'
#
loop_
_entity.id
_entity.type
_entity.pdbx_description
1 polymer ?
#
loop_
_entity_poly.entity_id
_entity_poly.type
_entity_poly.pdbx_seq_one_letter_code
_entity_poly.pdbx_strand_id
1 'polypeptide(L)'
;MNSATRLLTLLVACLSLLGAFAQTTYRLGYCPDEISDQVQTAVLNVSYDCLFSAGIVIPESRMKLLKGGTIRKVRLATEEGLSMIHVMLRHELDGPSIEGTYTDVSGTTERGWKEVDLTMPYIITGDQLVIMYTGYLPAGKGLLCEGNPHPEGFYSKSNGIDWMVGSQYGYGPLCLQAEVEVNGEIVTEDLALASFHHAGAYYPIGEFAPMTFTLSNFGMSEAALPAVHYSWVVEGQADNPQVVETQGKVAAGETVTCTFDLPTTACHEGVNEVKLWIDSHNGVTVNDTLRTTLVAYQESYPRQTLIEHFSTLVCPNCPPVHGFINKELIKKKPGTVWVIHHVGFGTDELTVNDSEELRLLLNVTASPRLTYDRRVVTNSLDENNPIIPGTTVYSSEADFQFCTKQPAFVKLDLETQLQTDTRQCVLTVRGERTNLCSQLFPEARLTVQFVEDSVTTLRPQLGSGEKIHNHVYRQSLTSILGDEITWEGNTFTRTFAIDLPAHWNLEHLKAVAFVNSPTDQGGQKLEILNASQVAVHQQQTGITAGTNVGMNVISRTYYNLQGLRIERPATGVYLEKVVTAQGTTVQKHVK
;
A
#
# COMPACT_ATOMS: atom_id res chain seq x y z
N MET A 1 -23.48 57.65 56.03
CA MET A 1 -23.32 56.22 55.60
C MET A 1 -22.02 55.75 56.17
N ASN A 2 -22.09 54.79 57.11
CA ASN A 2 -20.93 54.30 57.85
C ASN A 2 -20.01 53.49 56.97
N SER A 3 -18.71 53.49 57.27
CA SER A 3 -17.67 52.70 56.55
C SER A 3 -18.03 51.24 56.35
N ALA A 4 -18.75 50.63 57.27
CA ALA A 4 -19.23 49.24 57.19
C ALA A 4 -20.23 49.08 56.06
N THR A 5 -21.13 50.00 55.79
CA THR A 5 -22.11 49.95 54.69
C THR A 5 -21.43 50.10 53.33
N ARG A 6 -20.36 50.91 53.23
CA ARG A 6 -19.58 51.03 52.00
C ARG A 6 -18.76 49.73 51.72
N LEU A 7 -18.23 49.11 52.77
CA LEU A 7 -17.51 47.83 52.64
C LEU A 7 -18.45 46.69 52.21
N LEU A 8 -19.63 46.64 52.78
CA LEU A 8 -20.65 45.63 52.44
C LEU A 8 -21.18 45.80 51.00
N THR A 9 -21.36 47.08 50.55
CA THR A 9 -21.79 47.39 49.17
C THR A 9 -20.68 47.10 48.17
N LEU A 10 -19.42 47.31 48.52
CA LEU A 10 -18.26 46.92 47.68
C LEU A 10 -18.11 45.40 47.65
N LEU A 11 -18.32 44.69 48.76
CA LEU A 11 -18.25 43.20 48.79
C LEU A 11 -19.39 42.58 47.99
N VAL A 12 -20.60 43.10 48.05
CA VAL A 12 -21.75 42.65 47.25
C VAL A 12 -21.54 43.03 45.76
N ALA A 13 -20.96 44.19 45.46
CA ALA A 13 -20.60 44.54 44.07
C ALA A 13 -19.44 43.70 43.52
N CYS A 14 -18.46 43.29 44.35
CA CYS A 14 -17.40 42.38 43.95
C CYS A 14 -17.92 40.93 43.81
N LEU A 15 -18.93 40.51 44.60
CA LEU A 15 -19.57 39.22 44.44
C LEU A 15 -20.53 39.15 43.24
N SER A 16 -21.09 40.30 42.82
CA SER A 16 -21.90 40.39 41.60
C SER A 16 -21.10 40.59 40.32
N LEU A 17 -19.77 40.83 40.45
CA LEU A 17 -18.79 40.88 39.34
C LEU A 17 -18.03 39.55 39.13
N LEU A 18 -18.31 38.53 39.93
CA LEU A 18 -18.10 37.13 39.51
C LEU A 18 -19.19 36.86 38.47
N GLY A 19 -18.90 37.25 37.25
CA GLY A 19 -19.77 37.01 36.11
C GLY A 19 -20.22 35.59 36.16
N ALA A 20 -21.51 35.35 36.20
CA ALA A 20 -22.09 34.10 35.83
C ALA A 20 -21.69 33.89 34.37
N PHE A 21 -20.57 33.23 34.14
CA PHE A 21 -20.26 32.70 32.81
C PHE A 21 -21.46 31.82 32.48
N ALA A 22 -22.11 32.08 31.37
CA ALA A 22 -23.20 31.22 30.91
C ALA A 22 -22.62 29.82 30.73
N GLN A 23 -23.15 28.90 31.50
CA GLN A 23 -22.79 27.49 31.34
C GLN A 23 -23.44 27.00 30.04
N THR A 24 -22.63 26.57 29.11
CA THR A 24 -23.07 26.02 27.82
C THR A 24 -23.01 24.52 27.88
N THR A 25 -24.12 23.86 27.58
CA THR A 25 -24.17 22.39 27.44
C THR A 25 -23.96 22.01 26.00
N TYR A 26 -23.09 21.04 25.77
CA TYR A 26 -22.69 20.57 24.46
C TYR A 26 -22.72 19.04 24.39
N ARG A 27 -23.10 18.50 23.22
CA ARG A 27 -23.10 17.06 22.95
C ARG A 27 -21.84 16.65 22.22
N LEU A 28 -21.04 15.85 22.89
CA LEU A 28 -19.74 15.35 22.40
C LEU A 28 -19.92 13.94 21.82
N GLY A 29 -19.83 13.82 20.52
CA GLY A 29 -19.99 12.57 19.76
C GLY A 29 -19.82 12.83 18.27
N TYR A 30 -20.21 11.88 17.46
CA TYR A 30 -20.12 11.93 15.99
C TYR A 30 -21.45 11.69 15.28
N CYS A 31 -22.45 11.19 15.99
CA CYS A 31 -23.78 10.92 15.45
C CYS A 31 -24.69 12.16 15.58
N PRO A 32 -25.80 12.22 14.79
CA PRO A 32 -26.83 13.23 14.95
C PRO A 32 -27.46 13.20 16.34
N ASP A 33 -28.04 14.34 16.75
CA ASP A 33 -28.72 14.47 18.05
C ASP A 33 -30.01 13.67 18.15
N GLU A 34 -30.67 13.43 17.03
CA GLU A 34 -31.91 12.68 16.91
C GLU A 34 -31.72 11.48 15.97
N ILE A 35 -32.34 10.35 16.31
CA ILE A 35 -32.35 9.17 15.45
C ILE A 35 -33.37 9.37 14.34
N SER A 36 -32.93 9.27 13.11
CA SER A 36 -33.82 9.35 11.93
C SER A 36 -34.26 7.98 11.43
N ASP A 37 -35.09 7.96 10.37
CA ASP A 37 -35.45 6.73 9.66
C ASP A 37 -34.25 6.11 8.89
N GLN A 38 -33.12 6.81 8.79
CA GLN A 38 -31.88 6.35 8.15
C GLN A 38 -30.92 5.63 9.12
N VAL A 39 -31.31 5.49 10.39
CA VAL A 39 -30.47 4.82 11.37
C VAL A 39 -30.16 3.38 10.96
N GLN A 40 -28.88 3.05 10.96
CA GLN A 40 -28.37 1.72 10.67
C GLN A 40 -28.31 0.87 11.93
N THR A 41 -28.41 -0.46 11.77
CA THR A 41 -28.23 -1.42 12.86
C THR A 41 -27.05 -2.33 12.54
N ALA A 42 -25.94 -2.16 13.26
CA ALA A 42 -24.75 -3.00 13.11
C ALA A 42 -24.92 -4.29 13.92
N VAL A 43 -25.33 -5.37 13.26
CA VAL A 43 -25.56 -6.67 13.91
C VAL A 43 -24.23 -7.36 14.17
N LEU A 44 -23.89 -7.60 15.45
CA LEU A 44 -22.64 -8.25 15.84
C LEU A 44 -22.70 -9.78 15.75
N ASN A 45 -23.88 -10.37 15.96
CA ASN A 45 -24.11 -11.80 15.81
C ASN A 45 -25.55 -12.10 15.43
N VAL A 46 -25.76 -12.94 14.43
CA VAL A 46 -27.10 -13.30 13.93
C VAL A 46 -27.67 -14.55 14.60
N SER A 47 -26.84 -15.39 15.20
CA SER A 47 -27.22 -16.76 15.60
C SER A 47 -27.31 -16.99 17.09
N TYR A 48 -26.65 -16.19 17.91
CA TYR A 48 -26.65 -16.33 19.38
C TYR A 48 -26.43 -14.99 20.06
N ASP A 49 -26.85 -14.92 21.30
CA ASP A 49 -26.65 -13.75 22.14
C ASP A 49 -25.17 -13.57 22.47
N CYS A 50 -24.69 -12.35 22.54
CA CYS A 50 -23.29 -12.09 22.79
C CYS A 50 -23.04 -10.94 23.78
N LEU A 51 -21.96 -11.07 24.54
CA LEU A 51 -21.37 -9.94 25.26
C LEU A 51 -20.65 -9.06 24.28
N PHE A 52 -20.82 -7.77 24.41
CA PHE A 52 -20.15 -6.80 23.56
C PHE A 52 -19.53 -5.65 24.37
N SER A 53 -18.57 -4.98 23.72
CA SER A 53 -18.08 -3.66 24.09
C SER A 53 -18.19 -2.78 22.87
N ALA A 54 -18.67 -1.54 23.03
CA ALA A 54 -18.76 -0.59 21.94
C ALA A 54 -18.46 0.83 22.44
N GLY A 55 -17.84 1.64 21.60
CA GLY A 55 -17.44 2.98 21.98
C GLY A 55 -17.02 3.85 20.81
N ILE A 56 -16.81 5.12 21.12
CA ILE A 56 -16.23 6.13 20.23
C ILE A 56 -14.97 6.69 20.87
N VAL A 57 -14.02 7.08 20.05
CA VAL A 57 -12.78 7.72 20.50
C VAL A 57 -12.85 9.20 20.18
N ILE A 58 -12.71 10.06 21.17
CA ILE A 58 -12.60 11.50 21.00
C ILE A 58 -11.11 11.85 21.10
N PRO A 59 -10.47 12.31 20.03
CA PRO A 59 -9.03 12.56 20.00
C PRO A 59 -8.63 13.69 20.95
N GLU A 60 -7.36 13.65 21.36
CA GLU A 60 -6.74 14.66 22.24
C GLU A 60 -6.94 16.10 21.71
N SER A 61 -6.84 16.30 20.40
CA SER A 61 -7.05 17.61 19.75
C SER A 61 -8.40 18.21 20.11
N ARG A 62 -9.48 17.40 20.01
CA ARG A 62 -10.83 17.84 20.35
C ARG A 62 -11.05 17.99 21.86
N MET A 63 -10.46 17.09 22.67
CA MET A 63 -10.56 17.18 24.12
C MET A 63 -9.83 18.39 24.72
N LYS A 64 -8.72 18.84 24.10
CA LYS A 64 -8.01 20.07 24.52
C LYS A 64 -8.89 21.30 24.46
N LEU A 65 -9.80 21.40 23.47
CA LEU A 65 -10.73 22.50 23.31
C LEU A 65 -11.77 22.56 24.44
N LEU A 66 -12.07 21.41 25.05
CA LEU A 66 -13.05 21.25 26.11
C LEU A 66 -12.42 21.15 27.50
N LYS A 67 -11.10 21.38 27.61
CA LYS A 67 -10.36 21.26 28.86
C LYS A 67 -10.96 22.10 29.98
N GLY A 68 -11.20 21.48 31.12
CA GLY A 68 -11.87 22.10 32.27
C GLY A 68 -13.40 22.01 32.22
N GLY A 69 -13.98 21.54 31.11
CA GLY A 69 -15.39 21.19 31.03
C GLY A 69 -15.70 19.93 31.86
N THR A 70 -16.97 19.70 32.09
CA THR A 70 -17.44 18.61 32.96
C THR A 70 -18.43 17.72 32.20
N ILE A 71 -18.17 16.40 32.17
CA ILE A 71 -19.11 15.40 31.68
C ILE A 71 -19.85 14.81 32.88
N ARG A 72 -21.17 14.93 32.89
CA ARG A 72 -22.04 14.34 33.93
C ARG A 72 -22.88 13.20 33.41
N LYS A 73 -23.16 13.19 32.11
CA LYS A 73 -24.11 12.31 31.47
C LYS A 73 -23.61 11.79 30.14
N VAL A 74 -23.95 10.55 29.84
CA VAL A 74 -23.78 9.91 28.55
C VAL A 74 -25.15 9.55 27.99
N ARG A 75 -25.35 9.82 26.69
CA ARG A 75 -26.51 9.38 25.92
C ARG A 75 -26.10 8.24 25.01
N LEU A 76 -26.89 7.18 24.97
CA LEU A 76 -26.72 6.09 24.01
C LEU A 76 -28.06 5.72 23.41
N ALA A 77 -28.08 5.50 22.09
CA ALA A 77 -29.27 4.95 21.46
C ALA A 77 -29.15 3.43 21.44
N THR A 78 -30.19 2.78 21.95
CA THR A 78 -30.23 1.32 22.12
C THR A 78 -31.29 0.70 21.24
N GLU A 79 -31.05 -0.54 20.80
CA GLU A 79 -32.07 -1.41 20.25
C GLU A 79 -32.88 -2.03 21.41
N GLU A 80 -34.05 -2.57 21.11
CA GLU A 80 -34.86 -3.29 22.10
C GLU A 80 -34.17 -4.58 22.58
N GLY A 81 -34.18 -4.81 23.87
CA GLY A 81 -33.77 -6.08 24.49
C GLY A 81 -32.30 -6.12 24.91
N LEU A 82 -31.50 -5.06 24.73
CA LEU A 82 -30.19 -4.99 25.35
C LEU A 82 -30.28 -4.98 26.85
N SER A 83 -29.38 -5.67 27.54
CA SER A 83 -29.36 -5.77 29.00
C SER A 83 -27.92 -5.75 29.52
N MET A 84 -27.77 -5.72 30.85
CA MET A 84 -26.46 -5.68 31.53
C MET A 84 -25.57 -4.57 30.98
N ILE A 85 -26.17 -3.41 30.73
CA ILE A 85 -25.44 -2.28 30.13
C ILE A 85 -24.65 -1.58 31.23
N HIS A 86 -23.34 -1.35 30.94
CA HIS A 86 -22.46 -0.56 31.77
C HIS A 86 -21.88 0.54 30.90
N VAL A 87 -22.05 1.79 31.27
CA VAL A 87 -21.46 2.96 30.63
C VAL A 87 -20.22 3.38 31.41
N MET A 88 -19.15 3.76 30.68
CA MET A 88 -17.91 4.19 31.30
C MET A 88 -17.11 5.10 30.35
N LEU A 89 -16.21 5.87 30.94
CA LEU A 89 -15.19 6.63 30.23
C LEU A 89 -13.83 5.98 30.42
N ARG A 90 -12.97 6.05 29.37
CA ARG A 90 -11.60 5.52 29.37
C ARG A 90 -10.68 6.47 28.63
N HIS A 91 -9.35 6.28 28.73
CA HIS A 91 -8.40 6.95 27.86
C HIS A 91 -8.01 6.10 26.64
N GLU A 92 -8.17 4.79 26.73
CA GLU A 92 -7.87 3.81 25.68
C GLU A 92 -8.97 2.75 25.59
N LEU A 93 -9.17 2.16 24.42
CA LEU A 93 -10.22 1.14 24.18
C LEU A 93 -10.12 -0.04 25.14
N ASP A 94 -8.93 -0.56 25.39
CA ASP A 94 -8.68 -1.67 26.31
C ASP A 94 -8.11 -1.22 27.67
N GLY A 95 -8.03 0.09 27.91
CA GLY A 95 -7.61 0.66 29.18
C GLY A 95 -8.62 0.47 30.32
N PRO A 96 -8.25 0.77 31.57
CA PRO A 96 -9.17 0.78 32.70
C PRO A 96 -10.20 1.90 32.56
N SER A 97 -11.38 1.71 33.16
CA SER A 97 -12.34 2.80 33.30
C SER A 97 -11.81 3.90 34.21
N ILE A 98 -12.07 5.16 33.86
CA ILE A 98 -11.74 6.30 34.69
C ILE A 98 -12.55 6.20 35.98
N GLU A 99 -11.90 6.41 37.13
CA GLU A 99 -12.54 6.26 38.44
C GLU A 99 -13.81 7.12 38.56
N GLY A 100 -14.89 6.51 39.05
CA GLY A 100 -16.18 7.17 39.24
C GLY A 100 -17.02 7.37 37.99
N THR A 101 -16.57 6.96 36.82
CA THR A 101 -17.36 7.10 35.58
C THR A 101 -18.15 5.84 35.20
N TYR A 102 -17.93 4.71 35.88
CA TYR A 102 -18.63 3.47 35.64
C TYR A 102 -20.03 3.54 36.21
N THR A 103 -21.07 3.27 35.41
CA THR A 103 -22.46 3.32 35.79
C THR A 103 -23.24 2.12 35.22
N ASP A 104 -23.94 1.41 36.07
CA ASP A 104 -24.83 0.32 35.68
C ASP A 104 -26.19 0.86 35.22
N VAL A 105 -26.68 0.33 34.11
CA VAL A 105 -28.00 0.61 33.57
C VAL A 105 -28.90 -0.59 33.86
N SER A 106 -29.88 -0.41 34.71
CA SER A 106 -30.79 -1.50 35.13
C SER A 106 -31.83 -1.87 34.06
N GLY A 107 -32.14 -3.16 33.98
CA GLY A 107 -33.22 -3.71 33.13
C GLY A 107 -32.82 -3.92 31.67
N THR A 108 -33.82 -4.19 30.84
CA THR A 108 -33.69 -4.28 29.38
C THR A 108 -34.07 -2.97 28.72
N THR A 109 -33.48 -2.68 27.57
CA THR A 109 -33.74 -1.44 26.82
C THR A 109 -34.96 -1.56 25.93
N GLU A 110 -35.60 -0.42 25.71
CA GLU A 110 -36.46 -0.16 24.56
C GLU A 110 -35.62 0.50 23.45
N ARG A 111 -36.08 0.50 22.20
CA ARG A 111 -35.43 1.17 21.11
C ARG A 111 -35.52 2.69 21.29
N GLY A 112 -34.39 3.38 21.23
CA GLY A 112 -34.32 4.84 21.32
C GLY A 112 -33.18 5.34 22.19
N TRP A 113 -33.16 6.66 22.41
CA TRP A 113 -32.17 7.32 23.24
C TRP A 113 -32.41 7.01 24.73
N LYS A 114 -31.31 6.71 25.41
CA LYS A 114 -31.23 6.54 26.85
C LYS A 114 -30.15 7.44 27.42
N GLU A 115 -30.49 8.19 28.44
CA GLU A 115 -29.56 9.05 29.18
C GLU A 115 -29.09 8.31 30.43
N VAL A 116 -27.79 8.38 30.70
CA VAL A 116 -27.15 7.72 31.85
C VAL A 116 -26.28 8.71 32.58
N ASP A 117 -26.62 9.01 33.83
CA ASP A 117 -25.79 9.85 34.68
C ASP A 117 -24.55 9.05 35.12
N LEU A 118 -23.36 9.68 35.00
CA LEU A 118 -22.13 9.09 35.54
C LEU A 118 -22.18 9.08 37.08
N THR A 119 -21.60 8.08 37.69
CA THR A 119 -21.53 7.97 39.16
C THR A 119 -20.81 9.18 39.77
N MET A 120 -19.77 9.66 39.10
CA MET A 120 -19.08 10.93 39.40
C MET A 120 -18.87 11.75 38.12
N PRO A 121 -19.03 13.08 38.21
CA PRO A 121 -18.70 13.95 37.10
C PRO A 121 -17.23 13.81 36.68
N TYR A 122 -16.95 13.71 35.39
CA TYR A 122 -15.60 13.72 34.84
C TYR A 122 -15.19 15.12 34.42
N ILE A 123 -14.09 15.62 34.98
CA ILE A 123 -13.48 16.89 34.55
C ILE A 123 -12.52 16.59 33.41
N ILE A 124 -12.74 17.24 32.27
CA ILE A 124 -11.95 17.03 31.06
C ILE A 124 -10.52 17.54 31.27
N THR A 125 -9.55 16.66 31.16
CA THR A 125 -8.11 16.96 31.30
C THR A 125 -7.48 17.48 30.01
N GLY A 126 -8.10 17.18 28.87
CA GLY A 126 -7.58 17.45 27.53
C GLY A 126 -6.92 16.25 26.87
N ASP A 127 -6.80 15.13 27.58
CA ASP A 127 -6.32 13.85 27.02
C ASP A 127 -7.40 13.17 26.19
N GLN A 128 -6.99 12.28 25.27
CA GLN A 128 -7.93 11.43 24.52
C GLN A 128 -8.98 10.81 25.44
N LEU A 129 -10.23 10.74 24.98
CA LEU A 129 -11.34 10.17 25.72
C LEU A 129 -12.04 9.08 24.89
N VAL A 130 -12.27 7.94 25.49
CA VAL A 130 -13.13 6.89 24.96
C VAL A 130 -14.43 6.91 25.74
N ILE A 131 -15.55 7.20 25.05
CA ILE A 131 -16.88 7.05 25.59
C ILE A 131 -17.35 5.64 25.20
N MET A 132 -17.67 4.82 26.18
CA MET A 132 -17.88 3.40 25.95
C MET A 132 -19.07 2.86 26.74
N TYR A 133 -19.70 1.83 26.18
CA TYR A 133 -20.63 0.97 26.92
C TYR A 133 -20.38 -0.50 26.58
N THR A 134 -20.70 -1.35 27.54
CA THR A 134 -20.70 -2.82 27.38
C THR A 134 -22.09 -3.34 27.69
N GLY A 135 -22.38 -4.53 27.23
CA GLY A 135 -23.70 -5.13 27.52
C GLY A 135 -23.86 -6.51 26.92
N TYR A 136 -25.08 -6.99 27.04
CA TYR A 136 -25.55 -8.26 26.48
C TYR A 136 -26.52 -7.95 25.35
N LEU A 137 -26.19 -8.44 24.13
CA LEU A 137 -26.91 -8.21 22.90
C LEU A 137 -27.62 -9.49 22.47
N PRO A 138 -28.97 -9.51 22.34
CA PRO A 138 -29.70 -10.67 21.83
C PRO A 138 -29.33 -10.99 20.37
N ALA A 139 -29.47 -12.27 20.01
CA ALA A 139 -29.24 -12.75 18.65
C ALA A 139 -30.02 -11.94 17.58
N GLY A 140 -29.35 -11.54 16.50
CA GLY A 140 -29.95 -10.77 15.42
C GLY A 140 -30.23 -9.29 15.73
N LYS A 141 -29.93 -8.83 16.94
CA LYS A 141 -29.95 -7.41 17.31
C LYS A 141 -28.58 -6.77 17.06
N GLY A 142 -28.53 -5.44 17.01
CA GLY A 142 -27.30 -4.71 16.72
C GLY A 142 -27.18 -3.39 17.48
N LEU A 143 -26.09 -2.72 17.21
CA LEU A 143 -25.80 -1.40 17.75
C LEU A 143 -26.32 -0.35 16.77
N LEU A 144 -26.97 0.70 17.27
CA LEU A 144 -27.49 1.77 16.43
C LEU A 144 -26.37 2.75 16.05
N CYS A 145 -26.28 3.05 14.76
CA CYS A 145 -25.31 3.98 14.20
C CYS A 145 -25.96 4.82 13.08
N GLU A 146 -25.56 6.08 12.98
CA GLU A 146 -26.15 7.02 12.02
C GLU A 146 -25.16 8.12 11.63
N GLY A 147 -25.20 8.53 10.35
CA GLY A 147 -24.31 9.52 9.77
C GLY A 147 -23.32 8.93 8.77
N ASN A 148 -22.40 9.74 8.30
CA ASN A 148 -21.33 9.27 7.42
C ASN A 148 -20.28 8.49 8.20
N PRO A 149 -19.68 7.41 7.62
CA PRO A 149 -18.63 6.64 8.28
C PRO A 149 -17.49 7.55 8.78
N HIS A 150 -17.16 7.41 10.08
CA HIS A 150 -16.09 8.18 10.72
C HIS A 150 -15.08 7.21 11.37
N PRO A 151 -13.77 7.37 11.17
CA PRO A 151 -12.76 6.41 11.64
C PRO A 151 -12.77 6.21 13.16
N GLU A 152 -13.11 7.25 13.94
CA GLU A 152 -13.14 7.23 15.39
C GLU A 152 -14.55 7.09 15.96
N GLY A 153 -15.56 7.06 15.08
CA GLY A 153 -16.96 7.12 15.47
C GLY A 153 -17.57 5.77 15.85
N PHE A 154 -16.92 4.64 15.57
CA PHE A 154 -17.50 3.34 15.87
C PHE A 154 -16.43 2.26 16.07
N TYR A 155 -16.25 1.83 17.29
CA TYR A 155 -15.47 0.67 17.67
C TYR A 155 -16.37 -0.34 18.38
N SER A 156 -16.28 -1.62 18.05
CA SER A 156 -16.98 -2.69 18.78
C SER A 156 -16.16 -3.97 18.80
N LYS A 157 -16.35 -4.75 19.86
CA LYS A 157 -15.90 -6.14 19.92
C LYS A 157 -16.94 -7.01 20.60
N SER A 158 -17.02 -8.28 20.22
CA SER A 158 -17.92 -9.26 20.79
C SER A 158 -17.17 -10.52 21.20
N ASN A 159 -17.55 -11.11 22.36
CA ASN A 159 -17.03 -12.39 22.84
C ASN A 159 -15.48 -12.51 22.83
N GLY A 160 -14.76 -11.41 23.05
CA GLY A 160 -13.29 -11.42 23.12
C GLY A 160 -12.56 -11.43 21.77
N ILE A 161 -13.28 -11.18 20.67
CA ILE A 161 -12.69 -10.95 19.34
C ILE A 161 -12.04 -9.54 19.32
N ASP A 162 -11.09 -9.31 18.42
CA ASP A 162 -10.44 -8.00 18.25
C ASP A 162 -11.42 -6.88 17.88
N TRP A 163 -11.02 -5.63 18.13
CA TRP A 163 -11.84 -4.47 17.82
C TRP A 163 -12.15 -4.37 16.32
N MET A 164 -13.44 -4.29 16.00
CA MET A 164 -13.95 -3.93 14.68
C MET A 164 -14.07 -2.40 14.62
N VAL A 165 -13.65 -1.82 13.53
CA VAL A 165 -13.84 -0.39 13.21
C VAL A 165 -15.01 -0.26 12.24
N GLY A 166 -16.12 0.32 12.67
CA GLY A 166 -17.37 0.35 11.90
C GLY A 166 -17.25 1.04 10.54
N SER A 167 -16.45 2.10 10.44
CA SER A 167 -16.23 2.83 9.19
C SER A 167 -15.62 1.98 8.07
N GLN A 168 -14.83 0.96 8.40
CA GLN A 168 -14.27 0.01 7.43
C GLN A 168 -15.34 -0.89 6.78
N TYR A 169 -16.49 -1.00 7.42
CA TYR A 169 -17.67 -1.77 6.96
C TYR A 169 -18.79 -0.88 6.44
N GLY A 170 -18.55 0.43 6.31
CA GLY A 170 -19.53 1.39 5.82
C GLY A 170 -20.58 1.82 6.83
N TYR A 171 -20.43 1.48 8.13
CA TYR A 171 -21.32 1.95 9.17
C TYR A 171 -21.02 3.40 9.55
N GLY A 172 -22.07 4.17 9.82
CA GLY A 172 -21.98 5.48 10.45
C GLY A 172 -21.46 5.41 11.90
N PRO A 173 -21.23 6.55 12.55
CA PRO A 173 -20.87 6.62 13.96
C PRO A 173 -21.91 5.96 14.85
N LEU A 174 -21.47 5.37 15.97
CA LEU A 174 -22.39 4.93 17.03
C LEU A 174 -23.25 6.09 17.52
N CYS A 175 -24.53 5.84 17.72
CA CYS A 175 -25.42 6.77 18.38
C CYS A 175 -25.09 6.83 19.88
N LEU A 176 -23.94 7.48 20.17
CA LEU A 176 -23.32 7.59 21.49
C LEU A 176 -22.72 8.98 21.66
N GLN A 177 -23.10 9.69 22.72
CA GLN A 177 -22.69 11.07 23.01
C GLN A 177 -22.49 11.27 24.51
N ALA A 178 -21.59 12.20 24.90
CA ALA A 178 -21.51 12.73 26.25
C ALA A 178 -22.07 14.16 26.29
N GLU A 179 -22.77 14.51 27.36
CA GLU A 179 -23.12 15.91 27.64
C GLU A 179 -21.98 16.60 28.40
N VAL A 180 -21.44 17.65 27.80
CA VAL A 180 -20.33 18.44 28.34
C VAL A 180 -20.84 19.80 28.79
N GLU A 181 -20.63 20.15 30.04
CA GLU A 181 -20.84 21.47 30.57
C GLU A 181 -19.52 22.26 30.50
N VAL A 182 -19.50 23.37 29.79
CA VAL A 182 -18.32 24.24 29.64
C VAL A 182 -18.60 25.61 30.19
N ASN A 183 -17.66 26.17 30.96
CA ASN A 183 -17.71 27.54 31.43
C ASN A 183 -17.01 28.44 30.41
N GLY A 184 -17.78 29.20 29.63
CA GLY A 184 -17.26 30.13 28.63
C GLY A 184 -17.69 29.79 27.19
N GLU A 185 -17.07 30.46 26.24
CA GLU A 185 -17.29 30.23 24.82
C GLU A 185 -16.60 28.92 24.41
N ILE A 186 -17.31 28.10 23.64
CA ILE A 186 -16.80 26.87 23.06
C ILE A 186 -16.14 27.23 21.74
N VAL A 187 -15.00 26.60 21.43
CA VAL A 187 -14.39 26.71 20.12
C VAL A 187 -15.32 26.06 19.10
N THR A 188 -15.95 26.90 18.28
CA THR A 188 -16.98 26.47 17.34
C THR A 188 -16.39 25.87 16.07
N GLU A 189 -15.19 26.30 15.68
CA GLU A 189 -14.52 25.87 14.46
C GLU A 189 -13.12 25.32 14.79
N ASP A 190 -12.85 24.07 14.41
CA ASP A 190 -11.54 23.42 14.55
C ASP A 190 -11.32 22.50 13.36
N LEU A 191 -10.71 23.04 12.32
CA LEU A 191 -10.30 22.25 11.16
C LEU A 191 -8.86 21.78 11.33
N ALA A 192 -8.63 20.53 11.09
CA ALA A 192 -7.32 19.90 11.20
C ALA A 192 -7.01 19.04 9.97
N LEU A 193 -5.74 18.97 9.62
CA LEU A 193 -5.22 18.00 8.65
C LEU A 193 -5.12 16.63 9.33
N ALA A 194 -5.84 15.63 8.82
CA ALA A 194 -5.85 14.28 9.39
C ALA A 194 -4.94 13.30 8.65
N SER A 195 -4.77 13.48 7.33
CA SER A 195 -3.84 12.67 6.52
C SER A 195 -3.25 13.47 5.37
N PHE A 196 -2.05 13.06 4.92
CA PHE A 196 -1.40 13.60 3.73
C PHE A 196 -0.52 12.52 3.11
N HIS A 197 -0.84 12.07 1.91
CA HIS A 197 -0.17 10.96 1.24
C HIS A 197 -0.29 11.06 -0.29
N HIS A 198 0.40 10.17 -0.96
CA HIS A 198 0.36 9.96 -2.41
C HIS A 198 0.29 8.46 -2.75
N ALA A 199 -0.22 8.13 -3.93
CA ALA A 199 -0.42 6.74 -4.32
C ALA A 199 0.81 6.09 -4.98
N GLY A 200 1.65 6.86 -5.66
CA GLY A 200 2.81 6.35 -6.40
C GLY A 200 4.05 6.22 -5.52
N ALA A 201 4.91 5.25 -5.83
CA ALA A 201 6.21 5.13 -5.16
C ALA A 201 7.26 6.11 -5.73
N TYR A 202 7.17 6.42 -7.03
CA TYR A 202 8.16 7.22 -7.76
C TYR A 202 7.47 8.16 -8.74
N TYR A 203 8.01 9.37 -8.91
CA TYR A 203 7.47 10.40 -9.79
C TYR A 203 8.54 10.98 -10.71
N PRO A 204 8.28 11.12 -12.02
CA PRO A 204 9.21 11.80 -12.92
C PRO A 204 9.36 13.28 -12.54
N ILE A 205 10.58 13.81 -12.60
CA ILE A 205 10.83 15.25 -12.45
C ILE A 205 10.27 15.99 -13.65
N GLY A 206 9.52 17.08 -13.41
CA GLY A 206 8.88 17.89 -14.45
C GLY A 206 7.45 17.48 -14.78
N GLU A 207 6.89 16.52 -14.07
CA GLU A 207 5.50 16.09 -14.17
C GLU A 207 4.71 16.45 -12.88
N PHE A 208 3.65 15.70 -12.59
CA PHE A 208 2.82 15.90 -11.42
C PHE A 208 2.76 14.64 -10.56
N ALA A 209 2.74 14.84 -9.24
CA ALA A 209 2.45 13.81 -8.25
C ALA A 209 1.02 14.02 -7.72
N PRO A 210 0.07 13.10 -7.97
CA PRO A 210 -1.26 13.18 -7.38
C PRO A 210 -1.17 13.02 -5.86
N MET A 211 -1.55 14.06 -5.13
CA MET A 211 -1.55 14.10 -3.67
C MET A 211 -2.97 14.01 -3.14
N THR A 212 -3.12 13.36 -2.01
CA THR A 212 -4.38 13.26 -1.28
C THR A 212 -4.17 13.72 0.16
N PHE A 213 -5.08 14.53 0.66
CA PHE A 213 -5.13 14.90 2.07
C PHE A 213 -6.56 14.90 2.58
N THR A 214 -6.71 14.76 3.89
CA THR A 214 -8.01 14.86 4.54
C THR A 214 -8.03 16.01 5.54
N LEU A 215 -9.15 16.71 5.55
CA LEU A 215 -9.47 17.73 6.55
C LEU A 215 -10.62 17.23 7.42
N SER A 216 -10.42 17.21 8.72
CA SER A 216 -11.42 16.85 9.71
C SER A 216 -11.88 18.09 10.47
N ASN A 217 -13.18 18.22 10.67
CA ASN A 217 -13.75 19.26 11.51
C ASN A 217 -13.98 18.72 12.93
N PHE A 218 -13.07 19.04 13.84
CA PHE A 218 -13.20 18.71 15.27
C PHE A 218 -14.00 19.76 16.04
N GLY A 219 -14.37 20.85 15.37
CA GLY A 219 -15.21 21.91 15.94
C GLY A 219 -16.67 21.50 16.11
N MET A 220 -17.43 22.42 16.61
CA MET A 220 -18.82 22.25 17.04
C MET A 220 -19.82 22.71 16.00
N SER A 221 -19.36 23.40 14.96
CA SER A 221 -20.18 23.97 13.88
C SER A 221 -19.65 23.54 12.53
N GLU A 222 -20.49 23.61 11.50
CA GLU A 222 -20.05 23.51 10.13
C GLU A 222 -19.00 24.59 9.84
N ALA A 223 -17.88 24.21 9.26
CA ALA A 223 -16.78 25.12 8.92
C ALA A 223 -16.54 25.16 7.40
N ALA A 224 -16.23 26.35 6.87
CA ALA A 224 -15.77 26.50 5.50
C ALA A 224 -14.36 25.91 5.34
N LEU A 225 -14.10 25.23 4.23
CA LEU A 225 -12.77 24.71 3.95
C LEU A 225 -11.77 25.87 3.79
N PRO A 226 -10.62 25.84 4.51
CA PRO A 226 -9.61 26.89 4.44
C PRO A 226 -8.77 26.75 3.17
N ALA A 227 -8.03 27.79 2.81
CA ALA A 227 -6.90 27.65 1.90
C ALA A 227 -5.86 26.71 2.53
N VAL A 228 -5.39 25.76 1.75
CA VAL A 228 -4.35 24.81 2.17
C VAL A 228 -3.04 25.20 1.50
N HIS A 229 -1.98 25.30 2.27
CA HIS A 229 -0.67 25.68 1.78
C HIS A 229 0.24 24.46 1.70
N TYR A 230 1.11 24.40 0.67
CA TYR A 230 2.20 23.45 0.63
C TYR A 230 3.53 24.13 0.27
N SER A 231 4.62 23.52 0.68
CA SER A 231 5.97 23.90 0.29
C SER A 231 6.88 22.68 0.24
N TRP A 232 7.81 22.68 -0.70
CA TRP A 232 8.95 21.78 -0.64
C TRP A 232 9.84 22.15 0.54
N VAL A 233 10.27 21.16 1.32
CA VAL A 233 11.18 21.37 2.43
C VAL A 233 12.61 21.27 1.91
N VAL A 234 13.33 22.40 1.94
CA VAL A 234 14.74 22.48 1.54
C VAL A 234 15.55 22.94 2.74
N GLU A 235 16.56 22.15 3.13
CA GLU A 235 17.40 22.47 4.28
C GLU A 235 18.02 23.87 4.16
N GLY A 236 17.90 24.67 5.23
CA GLY A 236 18.43 26.04 5.29
C GLY A 236 17.67 27.09 4.45
N GLN A 237 16.56 26.73 3.83
CA GLN A 237 15.70 27.68 3.11
C GLN A 237 14.38 27.90 3.86
N ALA A 238 13.82 29.10 3.69
CA ALA A 238 12.48 29.39 4.15
C ALA A 238 11.44 28.70 3.27
N ASP A 239 10.28 28.37 3.84
CA ASP A 239 9.13 27.86 3.08
C ASP A 239 8.76 28.81 1.93
N ASN A 240 8.48 28.25 0.77
CA ASN A 240 7.93 28.97 -0.39
C ASN A 240 6.50 28.49 -0.63
N PRO A 241 5.51 29.04 0.11
CA PRO A 241 4.15 28.53 0.11
C PRO A 241 3.47 28.68 -1.25
N GLN A 242 2.88 27.58 -1.66
CA GLN A 242 1.92 27.52 -2.76
C GLN A 242 0.53 27.22 -2.18
N VAL A 243 -0.53 27.65 -2.85
CA VAL A 243 -1.89 27.49 -2.36
C VAL A 243 -2.61 26.39 -3.13
N VAL A 244 -3.26 25.50 -2.39
CA VAL A 244 -4.28 24.58 -2.92
C VAL A 244 -5.64 25.16 -2.60
N GLU A 245 -6.34 25.61 -3.63
CA GLU A 245 -7.71 26.12 -3.47
C GLU A 245 -8.66 25.00 -3.10
N THR A 246 -9.31 25.13 -1.97
CA THR A 246 -10.36 24.22 -1.51
C THR A 246 -11.71 24.93 -1.54
N GLN A 247 -12.78 24.19 -1.81
CA GLN A 247 -14.13 24.75 -1.87
C GLN A 247 -15.11 23.84 -1.14
N GLY A 248 -16.09 24.45 -0.47
CA GLY A 248 -17.13 23.73 0.25
C GLY A 248 -17.05 23.96 1.75
N LYS A 249 -17.73 23.09 2.47
CA LYS A 249 -17.84 23.10 3.93
C LYS A 249 -17.76 21.69 4.45
N VAL A 250 -17.36 21.55 5.70
CA VAL A 250 -17.35 20.27 6.41
C VAL A 250 -18.13 20.39 7.71
N ALA A 251 -19.09 19.51 7.91
CA ALA A 251 -19.93 19.52 9.11
C ALA A 251 -19.12 19.16 10.36
N ALA A 252 -19.64 19.51 11.52
CA ALA A 252 -19.03 19.16 12.81
C ALA A 252 -18.85 17.64 12.94
N GLY A 253 -17.64 17.20 13.26
CA GLY A 253 -17.27 15.78 13.38
C GLY A 253 -17.03 15.04 12.06
N GLU A 254 -17.22 15.69 10.91
CA GLU A 254 -17.04 15.08 9.59
C GLU A 254 -15.61 15.28 9.05
N THR A 255 -15.26 14.46 8.06
CA THR A 255 -13.98 14.50 7.34
C THR A 255 -14.24 14.61 5.86
N VAL A 256 -13.47 15.45 5.17
CA VAL A 256 -13.50 15.58 3.71
C VAL A 256 -12.14 15.20 3.13
N THR A 257 -12.15 14.47 2.01
CA THR A 257 -10.95 14.14 1.25
C THR A 257 -10.79 15.10 0.09
N CYS A 258 -9.59 15.68 -0.02
CA CYS A 258 -9.18 16.60 -1.08
C CYS A 258 -8.00 16.01 -1.84
N THR A 259 -7.91 16.34 -3.13
CA THR A 259 -6.80 15.94 -4.01
C THR A 259 -6.24 17.15 -4.75
N PHE A 260 -4.95 17.13 -5.03
CA PHE A 260 -4.31 18.10 -5.93
C PHE A 260 -3.11 17.49 -6.62
N ASP A 261 -2.71 18.08 -7.74
CA ASP A 261 -1.53 17.66 -8.48
C ASP A 261 -0.32 18.52 -8.07
N LEU A 262 0.63 17.90 -7.37
CA LEU A 262 1.85 18.55 -6.89
C LEU A 262 2.89 18.59 -8.03
N PRO A 263 3.31 19.79 -8.52
CA PRO A 263 4.33 19.89 -9.54
C PRO A 263 5.69 19.39 -9.04
N THR A 264 6.32 18.46 -9.75
CA THR A 264 7.62 17.89 -9.39
C THR A 264 8.80 18.66 -10.01
N THR A 265 8.56 19.79 -10.68
CA THR A 265 9.59 20.63 -11.32
C THR A 265 10.62 21.21 -10.35
N ALA A 266 10.25 21.36 -9.08
CA ALA A 266 11.13 21.84 -8.02
C ALA A 266 11.86 20.70 -7.27
N CYS A 267 11.58 19.42 -7.60
CA CYS A 267 12.23 18.27 -6.99
C CYS A 267 13.69 18.14 -7.48
N HIS A 268 14.53 17.65 -6.59
CA HIS A 268 15.79 17.03 -6.96
C HIS A 268 15.59 15.52 -7.13
N GLU A 269 16.52 14.88 -7.82
CA GLU A 269 16.52 13.42 -7.91
C GLU A 269 16.75 12.80 -6.51
N GLY A 270 15.89 11.85 -6.13
CA GLY A 270 15.91 11.21 -4.82
C GLY A 270 14.70 11.56 -3.96
N VAL A 271 14.87 11.46 -2.66
CA VAL A 271 13.82 11.70 -1.66
C VAL A 271 13.62 13.21 -1.48
N ASN A 272 12.40 13.65 -1.67
CA ASN A 272 11.97 15.03 -1.46
C ASN A 272 10.89 15.06 -0.40
N GLU A 273 10.97 15.99 0.54
CA GLU A 273 9.96 16.20 1.57
C GLU A 273 9.05 17.36 1.17
N VAL A 274 7.76 17.18 1.36
CA VAL A 274 6.75 18.21 1.18
C VAL A 274 5.97 18.41 2.48
N LYS A 275 5.79 19.68 2.85
CA LYS A 275 5.01 20.14 3.98
C LYS A 275 3.67 20.66 3.48
N LEU A 276 2.59 20.28 4.14
CA LEU A 276 1.23 20.77 3.92
C LEU A 276 0.73 21.39 5.21
N TRP A 277 0.06 22.55 5.14
CA TRP A 277 -0.51 23.20 6.33
C TRP A 277 -1.72 24.05 6.00
N ILE A 278 -2.49 24.34 7.03
CA ILE A 278 -3.57 25.32 7.04
C ILE A 278 -3.24 26.43 8.04
N ASP A 279 -3.82 27.61 7.84
CA ASP A 279 -3.72 28.67 8.85
C ASP A 279 -4.56 28.30 10.06
N SER A 280 -3.98 28.42 11.26
CA SER A 280 -4.69 28.09 12.50
C SER A 280 -5.84 29.08 12.73
N HIS A 281 -7.04 28.53 12.95
CA HIS A 281 -8.24 29.32 13.24
C HIS A 281 -8.55 29.43 14.73
N ASN A 282 -7.99 28.55 15.57
CA ASN A 282 -8.37 28.42 16.98
C ASN A 282 -7.19 28.50 17.96
N GLY A 283 -5.98 28.76 17.47
CA GLY A 283 -4.76 28.78 18.28
C GLY A 283 -4.18 27.38 18.61
N VAL A 284 -4.83 26.31 18.15
CA VAL A 284 -4.30 24.93 18.23
C VAL A 284 -3.53 24.63 16.94
N THR A 285 -2.21 24.56 17.01
CA THR A 285 -1.34 24.41 15.83
C THR A 285 -0.79 23.00 15.63
N VAL A 286 -1.08 22.08 16.56
CA VAL A 286 -0.46 20.74 16.59
C VAL A 286 -0.90 19.86 15.41
N ASN A 287 -2.11 20.09 14.89
CA ASN A 287 -2.75 19.34 13.81
C ASN A 287 -2.93 20.15 12.51
N ASP A 288 -2.32 21.34 12.45
CA ASP A 288 -2.43 22.23 11.27
C ASP A 288 -1.34 21.98 10.22
N THR A 289 -0.41 21.06 10.47
CA THR A 289 0.72 20.81 9.59
C THR A 289 1.01 19.31 9.48
N LEU A 290 1.09 18.81 8.26
CA LEU A 290 1.55 17.45 7.96
C LEU A 290 2.72 17.48 6.99
N ARG A 291 3.49 16.39 6.96
CA ARG A 291 4.62 16.18 6.07
C ARG A 291 4.54 14.80 5.45
N THR A 292 5.01 14.70 4.21
CA THR A 292 5.21 13.42 3.53
C THR A 292 6.46 13.50 2.68
N THR A 293 7.00 12.34 2.30
CA THR A 293 8.14 12.25 1.41
C THR A 293 7.74 11.54 0.14
N LEU A 294 8.28 11.98 -0.99
CA LEU A 294 8.15 11.28 -2.27
C LEU A 294 9.52 11.13 -2.93
N VAL A 295 9.66 10.13 -3.77
CA VAL A 295 10.88 9.91 -4.54
C VAL A 295 10.68 10.42 -5.95
N ALA A 296 11.49 11.42 -6.34
CA ALA A 296 11.50 11.96 -7.70
C ALA A 296 12.68 11.39 -8.51
N TYR A 297 12.47 11.12 -9.80
CA TYR A 297 13.50 10.59 -10.68
C TYR A 297 13.60 11.34 -12.00
N GLN A 298 14.81 11.37 -12.57
CA GLN A 298 15.08 12.02 -13.85
C GLN A 298 15.04 11.03 -15.02
N GLU A 299 15.54 9.81 -14.79
CA GLU A 299 15.60 8.77 -15.81
C GLU A 299 15.21 7.41 -15.27
N SER A 300 14.68 6.55 -16.13
CA SER A 300 14.34 5.17 -15.81
C SER A 300 14.50 4.28 -17.04
N TYR A 301 14.62 2.97 -16.80
CA TYR A 301 14.64 1.96 -17.84
C TYR A 301 13.28 1.27 -17.98
N PRO A 302 13.00 0.64 -19.14
CA PRO A 302 11.83 -0.22 -19.28
C PRO A 302 11.84 -1.34 -18.23
N ARG A 303 10.71 -1.55 -17.59
CA ARG A 303 10.53 -2.64 -16.61
C ARG A 303 10.18 -3.95 -17.31
N GLN A 304 10.86 -5.00 -16.92
CA GLN A 304 10.45 -6.39 -17.14
C GLN A 304 10.07 -7.01 -15.79
N THR A 305 8.78 -7.16 -15.57
CA THR A 305 8.24 -7.71 -14.33
C THR A 305 8.51 -9.20 -14.24
N LEU A 306 8.91 -9.67 -13.06
CA LEU A 306 9.03 -11.08 -12.74
C LEU A 306 7.79 -11.59 -12.00
N ILE A 307 7.19 -12.65 -12.52
CA ILE A 307 6.19 -13.46 -11.81
C ILE A 307 6.90 -14.69 -11.25
N GLU A 308 6.93 -14.84 -9.93
CA GLU A 308 7.28 -16.10 -9.29
C GLU A 308 6.00 -16.79 -8.86
N HIS A 309 5.83 -18.04 -9.28
CA HIS A 309 4.64 -18.83 -9.02
C HIS A 309 5.02 -20.13 -8.30
N PHE A 310 4.39 -20.36 -7.17
CA PHE A 310 4.59 -21.55 -6.34
C PHE A 310 3.49 -22.55 -6.62
N SER A 311 3.87 -23.72 -7.16
CA SER A 311 2.98 -24.74 -7.67
C SER A 311 3.51 -26.13 -7.33
N THR A 312 2.71 -27.19 -7.47
CA THR A 312 3.17 -28.58 -7.41
C THR A 312 2.28 -29.47 -8.29
N LEU A 313 2.80 -30.63 -8.73
CA LEU A 313 2.02 -31.59 -9.51
C LEU A 313 0.81 -32.15 -8.74
N VAL A 314 0.88 -32.16 -7.42
CA VAL A 314 -0.19 -32.66 -6.54
C VAL A 314 -1.24 -31.61 -6.17
N CYS A 315 -1.11 -30.39 -6.67
CA CYS A 315 -2.03 -29.29 -6.42
C CYS A 315 -3.13 -29.24 -7.51
N PRO A 316 -4.39 -29.57 -7.22
CA PRO A 316 -5.47 -29.56 -8.22
C PRO A 316 -5.91 -28.14 -8.62
N ASN A 317 -5.64 -27.13 -7.79
CA ASN A 317 -6.03 -25.74 -8.01
C ASN A 317 -4.97 -24.92 -8.75
N CYS A 318 -3.78 -25.51 -9.02
CA CYS A 318 -2.70 -24.83 -9.72
C CYS A 318 -2.94 -24.64 -11.22
N PRO A 319 -3.47 -25.63 -11.99
CA PRO A 319 -3.68 -25.47 -13.44
C PRO A 319 -4.58 -24.29 -13.84
N PRO A 320 -5.72 -23.99 -13.18
CA PRO A 320 -6.49 -22.80 -13.48
C PRO A 320 -5.71 -21.50 -13.31
N VAL A 321 -4.82 -21.42 -12.30
CA VAL A 321 -3.96 -20.25 -12.08
C VAL A 321 -2.90 -20.13 -13.18
N HIS A 322 -2.29 -21.23 -13.64
CA HIS A 322 -1.42 -21.23 -14.82
C HIS A 322 -2.15 -20.65 -16.04
N GLY A 323 -3.40 -21.08 -16.25
CA GLY A 323 -4.25 -20.57 -17.34
C GLY A 323 -4.49 -19.07 -17.24
N PHE A 324 -4.79 -18.56 -16.05
CA PHE A 324 -4.97 -17.14 -15.79
C PHE A 324 -3.69 -16.33 -16.06
N ILE A 325 -2.56 -16.74 -15.49
CA ILE A 325 -1.27 -16.04 -15.69
C ILE A 325 -0.96 -15.95 -17.18
N ASN A 326 -1.03 -17.07 -17.91
CA ASN A 326 -0.72 -17.09 -19.33
C ASN A 326 -1.67 -16.21 -20.16
N LYS A 327 -2.98 -16.32 -19.92
CA LYS A 327 -4.01 -15.68 -20.74
C LYS A 327 -4.19 -14.21 -20.40
N GLU A 328 -4.21 -13.87 -19.11
CA GLU A 328 -4.60 -12.52 -18.67
C GLU A 328 -3.38 -11.64 -18.36
N LEU A 329 -2.22 -12.21 -18.02
CA LEU A 329 -1.03 -11.45 -17.69
C LEU A 329 0.02 -11.47 -18.80
N ILE A 330 0.56 -12.65 -19.15
CA ILE A 330 1.67 -12.77 -20.10
C ILE A 330 1.28 -12.33 -21.50
N LYS A 331 0.11 -12.72 -22.00
CA LYS A 331 -0.36 -12.29 -23.35
C LYS A 331 -0.60 -10.79 -23.44
N LYS A 332 -1.05 -10.16 -22.37
CA LYS A 332 -1.29 -8.71 -22.32
C LYS A 332 -0.01 -7.90 -22.15
N LYS A 333 1.03 -8.48 -21.53
CA LYS A 333 2.34 -7.85 -21.33
C LYS A 333 3.47 -8.79 -21.78
N PRO A 334 3.73 -8.91 -23.09
CA PRO A 334 4.86 -9.69 -23.61
C PRO A 334 6.20 -9.16 -23.04
N GLY A 335 7.12 -10.07 -22.74
CA GLY A 335 8.41 -9.74 -22.10
C GLY A 335 8.40 -9.90 -20.58
N THR A 336 7.25 -10.16 -19.96
CA THR A 336 7.19 -10.56 -18.55
C THR A 336 7.96 -11.86 -18.35
N VAL A 337 8.79 -11.88 -17.33
CA VAL A 337 9.52 -13.08 -16.92
C VAL A 337 8.62 -13.91 -16.01
N TRP A 338 8.51 -15.22 -16.25
CA TRP A 338 7.71 -16.10 -15.42
C TRP A 338 8.53 -17.32 -15.00
N VAL A 339 8.56 -17.58 -13.70
CA VAL A 339 9.27 -18.69 -13.06
C VAL A 339 8.31 -19.46 -12.18
N ILE A 340 8.29 -20.78 -12.31
CA ILE A 340 7.46 -21.67 -11.50
C ILE A 340 8.36 -22.50 -10.57
N HIS A 341 8.18 -22.30 -9.28
CA HIS A 341 8.79 -23.07 -8.21
C HIS A 341 7.86 -24.20 -7.79
N HIS A 342 8.31 -25.45 -7.90
CA HIS A 342 7.51 -26.61 -7.52
C HIS A 342 7.62 -26.90 -6.02
N VAL A 343 6.90 -26.07 -5.23
CA VAL A 343 6.89 -26.08 -3.76
C VAL A 343 5.58 -25.48 -3.21
N GLY A 344 5.35 -25.61 -1.92
CA GLY A 344 4.26 -24.95 -1.18
C GLY A 344 3.11 -25.87 -0.78
N PHE A 345 2.89 -26.97 -1.53
CA PHE A 345 1.93 -28.01 -1.18
C PHE A 345 2.48 -29.39 -1.56
N GLY A 346 3.17 -30.01 -0.60
CA GLY A 346 3.90 -31.25 -0.85
C GLY A 346 5.12 -31.05 -1.76
N THR A 347 5.76 -32.17 -2.11
CA THR A 347 6.90 -32.22 -3.02
C THR A 347 6.58 -33.07 -4.23
N ASP A 348 7.23 -32.81 -5.36
CA ASP A 348 7.12 -33.61 -6.58
C ASP A 348 8.50 -33.76 -7.25
N GLU A 349 8.52 -34.39 -8.43
CA GLU A 349 9.76 -34.67 -9.17
C GLU A 349 10.47 -33.42 -9.73
N LEU A 350 9.82 -32.26 -9.67
CA LEU A 350 10.37 -30.97 -10.09
C LEU A 350 10.78 -30.08 -8.89
N THR A 351 10.57 -30.56 -7.67
CA THR A 351 10.97 -29.85 -6.45
C THR A 351 12.50 -29.85 -6.32
N VAL A 352 13.08 -28.68 -6.10
CA VAL A 352 14.51 -28.49 -5.86
C VAL A 352 14.76 -27.72 -4.55
N ASN A 353 15.94 -27.90 -3.96
CA ASN A 353 16.28 -27.32 -2.66
C ASN A 353 16.21 -25.78 -2.66
N ASP A 354 16.70 -25.15 -3.72
CA ASP A 354 16.66 -23.67 -3.84
C ASP A 354 15.23 -23.14 -3.75
N SER A 355 14.27 -23.85 -4.38
CA SER A 355 12.85 -23.48 -4.32
C SER A 355 12.26 -23.67 -2.91
N GLU A 356 12.67 -24.69 -2.18
CA GLU A 356 12.27 -24.89 -0.79
C GLU A 356 12.84 -23.81 0.13
N GLU A 357 14.11 -23.42 -0.08
CA GLU A 357 14.72 -22.33 0.66
C GLU A 357 13.99 -21.00 0.41
N LEU A 358 13.71 -20.69 -0.86
CA LEU A 358 12.93 -19.49 -1.23
C LEU A 358 11.51 -19.51 -0.63
N ARG A 359 10.85 -20.68 -0.65
CA ARG A 359 9.53 -20.87 -0.05
C ARG A 359 9.53 -20.51 1.44
N LEU A 360 10.52 -20.99 2.19
CA LEU A 360 10.67 -20.69 3.62
C LEU A 360 10.92 -19.21 3.85
N LEU A 361 11.78 -18.61 3.04
CA LEU A 361 12.15 -17.19 3.14
C LEU A 361 10.95 -16.26 2.90
N LEU A 362 10.11 -16.57 1.91
CA LEU A 362 8.91 -15.80 1.58
C LEU A 362 7.67 -16.27 2.34
N ASN A 363 7.82 -17.20 3.28
CA ASN A 363 6.72 -17.76 4.07
C ASN A 363 5.57 -18.31 3.22
N VAL A 364 5.89 -19.02 2.14
CA VAL A 364 4.89 -19.67 1.28
C VAL A 364 4.47 -21.00 1.91
N THR A 365 3.25 -21.06 2.41
CA THR A 365 2.70 -22.21 3.16
C THR A 365 1.72 -23.06 2.37
N ALA A 366 1.38 -22.68 1.14
CA ALA A 366 0.41 -23.39 0.30
C ALA A 366 0.70 -23.14 -1.20
N SER A 367 0.05 -23.91 -2.08
CA SER A 367 -0.03 -23.70 -3.54
C SER A 367 -1.50 -23.72 -3.99
N PRO A 368 -1.90 -22.96 -5.04
CA PRO A 368 -1.08 -21.98 -5.75
C PRO A 368 -0.83 -20.71 -4.94
N ARG A 369 0.34 -20.11 -5.12
CA ARG A 369 0.73 -18.80 -4.62
C ARG A 369 1.57 -18.11 -5.69
N LEU A 370 1.56 -16.78 -5.70
CA LEU A 370 2.42 -16.03 -6.61
C LEU A 370 2.86 -14.70 -6.03
N THR A 371 3.81 -14.04 -6.68
CA THR A 371 4.21 -12.67 -6.37
C THR A 371 4.62 -11.94 -7.66
N TYR A 372 4.44 -10.64 -7.69
CA TYR A 372 4.86 -9.75 -8.76
C TYR A 372 6.02 -8.89 -8.27
N ASP A 373 7.21 -9.09 -8.83
CA ASP A 373 8.46 -8.41 -8.41
C ASP A 373 8.72 -8.49 -6.89
N ARG A 374 8.16 -9.48 -6.18
CA ARG A 374 8.18 -9.59 -4.71
C ARG A 374 7.73 -8.29 -4.02
N ARG A 375 6.77 -7.60 -4.62
CA ARG A 375 6.15 -6.39 -4.06
C ARG A 375 4.90 -6.73 -3.29
N VAL A 376 4.70 -6.04 -2.18
CA VAL A 376 3.41 -6.02 -1.50
C VAL A 376 2.43 -5.20 -2.35
N VAL A 377 1.28 -5.79 -2.63
CA VAL A 377 0.20 -5.22 -3.45
C VAL A 377 -1.15 -5.46 -2.77
N THR A 378 -2.22 -4.92 -3.32
CA THR A 378 -3.56 -4.99 -2.69
C THR A 378 -4.03 -6.42 -2.40
N ASN A 379 -3.72 -7.39 -3.28
CA ASN A 379 -4.10 -8.79 -3.10
C ASN A 379 -3.04 -9.63 -2.37
N SER A 380 -1.99 -9.03 -1.80
CA SER A 380 -1.00 -9.70 -0.96
C SER A 380 -1.63 -10.24 0.34
N LEU A 381 -0.97 -11.22 0.97
CA LEU A 381 -1.44 -11.82 2.23
C LEU A 381 -1.59 -10.80 3.35
N ASP A 382 -0.61 -9.91 3.47
CA ASP A 382 -0.61 -8.80 4.43
C ASP A 382 0.39 -7.71 3.98
N GLU A 383 0.49 -6.65 4.73
CA GLU A 383 1.35 -5.49 4.45
C GLU A 383 2.87 -5.77 4.50
N ASN A 384 3.28 -6.93 5.00
CA ASN A 384 4.68 -7.35 5.11
C ASN A 384 5.00 -8.60 4.27
N ASN A 385 4.03 -9.14 3.55
CA ASN A 385 4.19 -10.37 2.79
C ASN A 385 3.74 -10.20 1.33
N PRO A 386 4.65 -10.23 0.35
CA PRO A 386 4.33 -9.99 -1.07
C PRO A 386 3.58 -11.17 -1.73
N ILE A 387 3.27 -12.22 -0.99
CA ILE A 387 2.63 -13.42 -1.54
C ILE A 387 1.14 -13.20 -1.75
N ILE A 388 0.67 -13.43 -2.96
CA ILE A 388 -0.73 -13.38 -3.36
C ILE A 388 -1.32 -14.80 -3.21
N PRO A 389 -2.37 -14.97 -2.40
CA PRO A 389 -3.05 -16.27 -2.24
C PRO A 389 -3.76 -16.71 -3.52
N GLY A 390 -3.83 -18.01 -3.76
CA GLY A 390 -4.55 -18.59 -4.90
C GLY A 390 -6.03 -18.20 -4.99
N THR A 391 -6.65 -17.84 -3.87
CA THR A 391 -8.04 -17.38 -3.79
C THR A 391 -8.25 -15.98 -4.38
N THR A 392 -7.25 -15.10 -4.31
CA THR A 392 -7.31 -13.72 -4.80
C THR A 392 -6.55 -13.49 -6.11
N VAL A 393 -5.87 -14.51 -6.64
CA VAL A 393 -5.11 -14.41 -7.90
C VAL A 393 -5.93 -13.84 -9.04
N TYR A 394 -7.19 -14.25 -9.18
CA TYR A 394 -8.05 -13.82 -10.29
C TYR A 394 -8.46 -12.34 -10.22
N SER A 395 -8.34 -11.71 -9.07
CA SER A 395 -8.55 -10.26 -8.89
C SER A 395 -7.25 -9.44 -8.94
N SER A 396 -6.09 -10.09 -9.08
CA SER A 396 -4.77 -9.43 -9.00
C SER A 396 -4.25 -8.86 -10.33
N GLU A 397 -5.07 -8.80 -11.39
CA GLU A 397 -4.64 -8.20 -12.68
C GLU A 397 -4.26 -6.72 -12.51
N ALA A 398 -5.00 -5.97 -11.70
CA ALA A 398 -4.70 -4.56 -11.40
C ALA A 398 -3.35 -4.41 -10.68
N ASP A 399 -3.05 -5.31 -9.74
CA ASP A 399 -1.76 -5.36 -9.04
C ASP A 399 -0.60 -5.65 -9.98
N PHE A 400 -0.78 -6.59 -10.90
CA PHE A 400 0.21 -6.86 -11.95
C PHE A 400 0.44 -5.65 -12.84
N GLN A 401 -0.64 -4.99 -13.28
CA GLN A 401 -0.54 -3.77 -14.08
C GLN A 401 0.14 -2.64 -13.31
N PHE A 402 -0.13 -2.50 -12.02
CA PHE A 402 0.57 -1.56 -11.15
C PHE A 402 2.08 -1.85 -11.14
N CYS A 403 2.50 -3.09 -10.90
CA CYS A 403 3.92 -3.48 -10.92
C CYS A 403 4.59 -3.20 -12.27
N THR A 404 3.92 -3.53 -13.39
CA THR A 404 4.49 -3.32 -14.74
C THR A 404 4.68 -1.85 -15.13
N LYS A 405 3.96 -0.95 -14.50
CA LYS A 405 4.04 0.51 -14.74
C LYS A 405 5.09 1.21 -13.87
N GLN A 406 5.61 0.53 -12.84
CA GLN A 406 6.64 1.14 -12.01
C GLN A 406 7.92 1.37 -12.82
N PRO A 407 8.63 2.49 -12.62
CA PRO A 407 9.93 2.70 -13.26
C PRO A 407 10.93 1.64 -12.79
N ALA A 408 11.88 1.30 -13.64
CA ALA A 408 13.04 0.52 -13.26
C ALA A 408 14.29 1.41 -13.31
N PHE A 409 15.13 1.32 -12.28
CA PHE A 409 16.35 2.13 -12.17
C PHE A 409 17.62 1.32 -12.44
N VAL A 410 17.45 0.07 -12.86
CA VAL A 410 18.50 -0.81 -13.34
C VAL A 410 18.00 -1.55 -14.58
N LYS A 411 18.86 -1.73 -15.58
CA LYS A 411 18.61 -2.62 -16.71
C LYS A 411 19.59 -3.77 -16.71
N LEU A 412 19.21 -4.87 -17.35
CA LEU A 412 20.01 -6.08 -17.49
C LEU A 412 20.01 -6.53 -18.95
N ASP A 413 21.19 -6.83 -19.46
CA ASP A 413 21.41 -7.46 -20.77
C ASP A 413 22.10 -8.81 -20.56
N LEU A 414 21.52 -9.87 -21.12
CA LEU A 414 22.00 -11.23 -21.01
C LEU A 414 22.46 -11.75 -22.35
N GLU A 415 23.64 -12.38 -22.37
CA GLU A 415 24.20 -13.02 -23.55
C GLU A 415 24.67 -14.44 -23.21
N THR A 416 24.31 -15.41 -24.04
CA THR A 416 24.72 -16.81 -23.87
C THR A 416 25.55 -17.28 -25.04
N GLN A 417 26.59 -18.06 -24.74
CA GLN A 417 27.40 -18.78 -25.72
C GLN A 417 27.38 -20.26 -25.34
N LEU A 418 26.70 -21.06 -26.14
CA LEU A 418 26.51 -22.49 -25.88
C LEU A 418 27.36 -23.34 -26.84
N GLN A 419 28.15 -24.23 -26.27
CA GLN A 419 28.80 -25.32 -26.98
C GLN A 419 27.93 -26.58 -26.83
N THR A 420 27.12 -26.89 -27.83
CA THR A 420 26.11 -27.95 -27.76
C THR A 420 26.71 -29.35 -27.52
N ASP A 421 27.87 -29.62 -28.12
CA ASP A 421 28.53 -30.95 -28.05
C ASP A 421 29.04 -31.25 -26.62
N THR A 422 29.56 -30.25 -25.93
CA THR A 422 30.08 -30.34 -24.55
C THR A 422 29.07 -29.95 -23.52
N ARG A 423 27.94 -29.33 -23.91
CA ARG A 423 26.94 -28.72 -23.03
C ARG A 423 27.52 -27.59 -22.14
N GLN A 424 28.63 -27.00 -22.54
CA GLN A 424 29.20 -25.86 -21.84
C GLN A 424 28.52 -24.59 -22.28
N CYS A 425 28.06 -23.80 -21.33
CA CYS A 425 27.43 -22.51 -21.53
C CYS A 425 28.23 -21.42 -20.82
N VAL A 426 28.54 -20.37 -21.53
CA VAL A 426 29.05 -19.13 -20.96
C VAL A 426 27.91 -18.11 -20.98
N LEU A 427 27.43 -17.74 -19.79
CA LEU A 427 26.42 -16.70 -19.62
C LEU A 427 27.09 -15.41 -19.14
N THR A 428 26.93 -14.35 -19.89
CA THR A 428 27.39 -13.00 -19.51
C THR A 428 26.19 -12.14 -19.18
N VAL A 429 26.17 -11.59 -17.97
CA VAL A 429 25.17 -10.64 -17.48
C VAL A 429 25.82 -9.27 -17.37
N ARG A 430 25.27 -8.28 -18.08
CA ARG A 430 25.66 -6.88 -17.97
C ARG A 430 24.53 -6.10 -17.35
N GLY A 431 24.84 -5.23 -16.41
CA GLY A 431 23.86 -4.34 -15.80
C GLY A 431 24.31 -2.89 -15.84
N GLU A 432 23.32 -2.01 -15.90
CA GLU A 432 23.52 -0.56 -15.80
C GLU A 432 22.45 0.02 -14.89
N ARG A 433 22.84 0.85 -13.92
CA ARG A 433 21.93 1.50 -12.97
C ARG A 433 21.96 3.01 -13.12
N THR A 434 20.86 3.67 -12.76
CA THR A 434 20.82 5.13 -12.59
C THR A 434 21.52 5.55 -11.30
N ASN A 435 21.83 6.82 -11.16
CA ASN A 435 22.36 7.37 -9.90
C ASN A 435 21.34 7.19 -8.76
N LEU A 436 20.05 7.35 -9.06
CA LEU A 436 18.98 7.11 -8.09
C LEU A 436 18.99 5.67 -7.57
N CYS A 437 19.18 4.68 -8.43
CA CYS A 437 19.31 3.28 -8.00
C CYS A 437 20.43 3.10 -6.98
N SER A 438 21.57 3.75 -7.19
CA SER A 438 22.71 3.65 -6.26
C SER A 438 22.45 4.32 -4.91
N GLN A 439 21.57 5.30 -4.86
CA GLN A 439 21.15 5.97 -3.62
C GLN A 439 20.10 5.16 -2.86
N LEU A 440 19.08 4.68 -3.56
CA LEU A 440 17.96 3.96 -2.93
C LEU A 440 18.29 2.50 -2.59
N PHE A 441 19.12 1.86 -3.42
CA PHE A 441 19.44 0.43 -3.32
C PHE A 441 20.96 0.18 -3.39
N PRO A 442 21.74 0.74 -2.45
CA PRO A 442 23.21 0.62 -2.47
C PRO A 442 23.69 -0.83 -2.40
N GLU A 443 22.95 -1.68 -1.71
CA GLU A 443 23.26 -3.09 -1.49
C GLU A 443 22.51 -4.05 -2.43
N ALA A 444 21.98 -3.54 -3.56
CA ALA A 444 21.28 -4.37 -4.52
C ALA A 444 22.11 -5.57 -4.96
N ARG A 445 21.47 -6.74 -5.10
CA ARG A 445 22.09 -8.02 -5.39
C ARG A 445 21.64 -8.57 -6.75
N LEU A 446 22.49 -9.39 -7.36
CA LEU A 446 22.21 -10.07 -8.62
C LEU A 446 21.80 -11.51 -8.35
N THR A 447 20.62 -11.90 -8.80
CA THR A 447 20.20 -13.29 -8.87
C THR A 447 20.21 -13.76 -10.33
N VAL A 448 20.78 -14.93 -10.57
CA VAL A 448 20.84 -15.58 -11.90
C VAL A 448 20.42 -17.02 -11.77
N GLN A 449 19.46 -17.44 -12.60
CA GLN A 449 18.88 -18.78 -12.52
C GLN A 449 18.51 -19.34 -13.90
N PHE A 450 18.33 -20.66 -13.98
CA PHE A 450 17.82 -21.34 -15.16
C PHE A 450 16.37 -21.75 -14.99
N VAL A 451 15.64 -21.60 -16.10
CA VAL A 451 14.23 -21.99 -16.25
C VAL A 451 14.08 -22.81 -17.52
N GLU A 452 13.33 -23.90 -17.47
CA GLU A 452 13.14 -24.81 -18.60
C GLU A 452 11.67 -24.92 -18.96
N ASP A 453 11.39 -24.83 -20.26
CA ASP A 453 10.07 -25.11 -20.83
C ASP A 453 9.99 -26.56 -21.32
N SER A 454 8.77 -27.08 -21.50
CA SER A 454 8.48 -28.43 -22.03
C SER A 454 9.10 -29.58 -21.22
N VAL A 455 9.22 -29.40 -19.91
CA VAL A 455 9.69 -30.45 -19.00
C VAL A 455 8.62 -31.52 -18.87
N THR A 456 8.97 -32.78 -19.21
CA THR A 456 8.05 -33.90 -19.11
C THR A 456 8.19 -34.62 -17.77
N THR A 457 7.08 -34.88 -17.10
CA THR A 457 7.00 -35.56 -15.81
C THR A 457 6.44 -36.98 -15.93
N LEU A 458 6.81 -37.84 -14.99
CA LEU A 458 6.26 -39.22 -14.90
C LEU A 458 4.80 -39.16 -14.43
N ARG A 459 4.51 -38.36 -13.41
CA ARG A 459 3.17 -38.13 -12.89
C ARG A 459 2.50 -36.97 -13.61
N PRO A 460 1.22 -37.10 -13.96
CA PRO A 460 0.47 -35.97 -14.50
C PRO A 460 0.15 -34.93 -13.40
N GLN A 461 -0.01 -33.69 -13.80
CA GLN A 461 -0.53 -32.61 -12.95
C GLN A 461 -1.94 -32.98 -12.49
N LEU A 462 -2.16 -32.98 -11.19
CA LEU A 462 -3.50 -33.16 -10.63
C LEU A 462 -4.40 -31.95 -11.04
N GLY A 463 -5.61 -32.27 -11.49
CA GLY A 463 -6.59 -31.26 -11.93
C GLY A 463 -6.58 -30.99 -13.44
N SER A 464 -5.47 -31.16 -14.18
CA SER A 464 -5.44 -31.01 -15.64
C SER A 464 -5.07 -32.31 -16.38
N GLY A 465 -4.30 -33.20 -15.76
CA GLY A 465 -3.77 -34.39 -16.41
C GLY A 465 -2.56 -34.13 -17.31
N GLU A 466 -2.05 -32.90 -17.37
CA GLU A 466 -0.89 -32.51 -18.17
C GLU A 466 0.39 -33.15 -17.63
N LYS A 467 1.30 -33.50 -18.53
CA LYS A 467 2.63 -34.02 -18.20
C LYS A 467 3.77 -33.13 -18.71
N ILE A 468 3.45 -32.08 -19.42
CA ILE A 468 4.42 -31.11 -19.95
C ILE A 468 4.28 -29.81 -19.21
N HIS A 469 5.39 -29.36 -18.61
CA HIS A 469 5.44 -28.19 -17.77
C HIS A 469 6.40 -27.16 -18.36
N ASN A 470 5.98 -25.88 -18.29
CA ASN A 470 6.75 -24.74 -18.77
C ASN A 470 7.18 -23.84 -17.61
N HIS A 471 8.19 -23.01 -17.85
CA HIS A 471 8.70 -22.04 -16.86
C HIS A 471 9.21 -22.68 -15.56
N VAL A 472 9.63 -23.96 -15.63
CA VAL A 472 10.07 -24.72 -14.46
C VAL A 472 11.43 -24.21 -14.00
N TYR A 473 11.49 -23.75 -12.77
CA TYR A 473 12.76 -23.41 -12.11
C TYR A 473 13.67 -24.63 -12.03
N ARG A 474 14.94 -24.48 -12.41
CA ARG A 474 15.89 -25.59 -12.44
C ARG A 474 17.00 -25.44 -11.40
N GLN A 475 17.70 -24.31 -11.40
CA GLN A 475 18.85 -24.07 -10.54
C GLN A 475 19.20 -22.57 -10.52
N SER A 476 19.70 -22.08 -9.39
CA SER A 476 20.37 -20.78 -9.30
C SER A 476 21.88 -20.90 -9.51
N LEU A 477 22.46 -19.89 -10.13
CA LEU A 477 23.91 -19.71 -10.27
C LEU A 477 24.49 -18.81 -9.19
N THR A 478 23.62 -18.19 -8.44
CA THR A 478 23.93 -17.27 -7.34
C THR A 478 23.25 -17.78 -6.07
N SER A 479 23.53 -17.16 -4.94
CA SER A 479 22.74 -17.36 -3.72
C SER A 479 21.25 -17.08 -4.01
N ILE A 480 20.36 -17.73 -3.26
CA ILE A 480 18.91 -17.50 -3.35
C ILE A 480 18.52 -16.05 -3.01
N LEU A 481 19.33 -15.35 -2.22
CA LEU A 481 19.20 -13.93 -1.89
C LEU A 481 19.88 -13.02 -2.91
N GLY A 482 20.50 -13.57 -3.93
CA GLY A 482 21.39 -12.89 -4.85
C GLY A 482 22.81 -12.72 -4.29
N ASP A 483 23.75 -12.52 -5.17
CA ASP A 483 25.15 -12.23 -4.86
C ASP A 483 25.38 -10.72 -4.91
N GLU A 484 26.39 -10.26 -4.18
CA GLU A 484 26.85 -8.87 -4.24
C GLU A 484 27.28 -8.48 -5.65
N ILE A 485 26.93 -7.26 -6.05
CA ILE A 485 27.32 -6.70 -7.34
C ILE A 485 28.53 -5.79 -7.17
N THR A 486 29.62 -6.14 -7.84
CA THR A 486 30.78 -5.23 -7.95
C THR A 486 30.51 -4.22 -9.06
N TRP A 487 30.11 -3.02 -8.68
CA TRP A 487 29.82 -1.95 -9.63
C TRP A 487 31.10 -1.22 -10.06
N GLU A 488 31.28 -1.02 -11.35
CA GLU A 488 32.28 -0.16 -11.96
C GLU A 488 31.59 1.15 -12.40
N GLY A 489 31.57 2.14 -11.53
CA GLY A 489 30.67 3.29 -11.69
C GLY A 489 29.20 2.85 -11.60
N ASN A 490 28.44 3.03 -12.68
CA ASN A 490 27.04 2.62 -12.77
C ASN A 490 26.82 1.32 -13.56
N THR A 491 27.87 0.60 -13.93
CA THR A 491 27.79 -0.63 -14.73
C THR A 491 28.44 -1.82 -14.00
N PHE A 492 28.04 -3.03 -14.37
CA PHE A 492 28.74 -4.24 -14.02
C PHE A 492 28.71 -5.25 -15.17
N THR A 493 29.68 -6.15 -15.16
CA THR A 493 29.67 -7.36 -16.01
C THR A 493 30.05 -8.55 -15.16
N ARG A 494 29.23 -9.61 -15.21
CA ARG A 494 29.52 -10.89 -14.54
C ARG A 494 29.34 -12.03 -15.52
N THR A 495 30.31 -12.94 -15.56
CA THR A 495 30.32 -14.11 -16.45
C THR A 495 30.29 -15.39 -15.63
N PHE A 496 29.46 -16.33 -16.05
CA PHE A 496 29.32 -17.67 -15.48
C PHE A 496 29.71 -18.69 -16.55
N ALA A 497 30.58 -19.60 -16.21
CA ALA A 497 30.91 -20.77 -17.05
C ALA A 497 30.27 -22.00 -16.40
N ILE A 498 29.40 -22.71 -17.11
CA ILE A 498 28.51 -23.71 -16.56
C ILE A 498 28.51 -24.97 -17.46
N ASP A 499 28.64 -26.12 -16.85
CA ASP A 499 28.35 -27.40 -17.50
C ASP A 499 26.88 -27.74 -17.27
N LEU A 500 26.08 -27.68 -18.34
CA LEU A 500 24.62 -27.88 -18.23
C LEU A 500 24.30 -29.38 -18.06
N PRO A 501 23.47 -29.76 -17.08
CA PRO A 501 23.09 -31.14 -16.81
C PRO A 501 22.54 -31.85 -18.04
N ALA A 502 22.93 -33.16 -18.22
CA ALA A 502 22.57 -33.93 -19.40
C ALA A 502 21.05 -34.11 -19.61
N HIS A 503 20.28 -34.07 -18.55
CA HIS A 503 18.82 -34.25 -18.57
C HIS A 503 18.03 -32.98 -18.87
N TRP A 504 18.68 -31.80 -18.99
CA TRP A 504 18.02 -30.57 -19.40
C TRP A 504 17.92 -30.45 -20.91
N ASN A 505 16.79 -29.97 -21.40
CA ASN A 505 16.60 -29.71 -22.83
C ASN A 505 17.14 -28.33 -23.21
N LEU A 506 18.28 -28.32 -23.91
CA LEU A 506 18.96 -27.06 -24.27
C LEU A 506 18.12 -26.14 -25.17
N GLU A 507 17.21 -26.72 -25.99
CA GLU A 507 16.34 -25.96 -26.90
C GLU A 507 15.25 -25.20 -26.14
N HIS A 508 14.93 -25.62 -24.93
CA HIS A 508 13.89 -25.05 -24.09
C HIS A 508 14.42 -24.35 -22.83
N LEU A 509 15.74 -24.24 -22.72
CA LEU A 509 16.40 -23.65 -21.57
C LEU A 509 16.52 -22.13 -21.74
N LYS A 510 16.20 -21.41 -20.66
CA LYS A 510 16.36 -19.96 -20.54
C LYS A 510 17.22 -19.62 -19.34
N ALA A 511 18.08 -18.61 -19.49
CA ALA A 511 18.69 -17.94 -18.36
C ALA A 511 17.83 -16.73 -17.98
N VAL A 512 17.56 -16.57 -16.69
CA VAL A 512 16.84 -15.46 -16.09
C VAL A 512 17.77 -14.77 -15.13
N ALA A 513 17.87 -13.46 -15.20
CA ALA A 513 18.58 -12.65 -14.23
C ALA A 513 17.70 -11.52 -13.73
N PHE A 514 17.84 -11.18 -12.47
CA PHE A 514 17.18 -10.01 -11.87
C PHE A 514 18.05 -9.37 -10.79
N VAL A 515 17.85 -8.09 -10.59
CA VAL A 515 18.44 -7.36 -9.47
C VAL A 515 17.37 -7.20 -8.40
N ASN A 516 17.71 -7.54 -7.16
CA ASN A 516 16.81 -7.45 -6.03
C ASN A 516 17.42 -6.68 -4.85
N SER A 517 16.58 -6.10 -4.02
CA SER A 517 16.99 -5.55 -2.73
C SER A 517 17.29 -6.70 -1.75
N PRO A 518 18.39 -6.65 -0.97
CA PRO A 518 18.74 -7.72 -0.04
C PRO A 518 17.94 -7.65 1.25
N THR A 519 17.47 -6.48 1.61
CA THR A 519 16.92 -6.18 2.92
C THR A 519 15.58 -5.47 2.84
N ASP A 520 14.92 -5.51 3.95
CA ASP A 520 13.70 -4.85 4.34
C ASP A 520 13.90 -3.31 4.40
N GLN A 521 13.91 -2.66 3.27
CA GLN A 521 13.82 -1.21 3.22
C GLN A 521 12.33 -0.83 3.14
N GLY A 522 11.72 -0.56 4.30
CA GLY A 522 10.32 -0.16 4.39
C GLY A 522 9.30 -1.29 4.26
N GLY A 523 9.63 -2.51 4.71
CA GLY A 523 8.70 -3.66 4.77
C GLY A 523 8.67 -4.54 3.52
N GLN A 524 9.40 -4.20 2.44
CA GLN A 524 9.44 -5.00 1.21
C GLN A 524 10.71 -5.84 1.11
N LYS A 525 10.64 -7.07 1.64
CA LYS A 525 11.76 -8.02 1.59
C LYS A 525 12.02 -8.50 0.17
N LEU A 526 13.28 -8.39 -0.28
CA LEU A 526 13.75 -8.95 -1.55
C LEU A 526 13.05 -8.42 -2.81
N GLU A 527 12.50 -7.20 -2.76
CA GLU A 527 11.87 -6.57 -3.92
C GLU A 527 12.76 -6.67 -5.17
N ILE A 528 12.17 -7.07 -6.29
CA ILE A 528 12.86 -7.16 -7.57
C ILE A 528 12.78 -5.81 -8.27
N LEU A 529 13.95 -5.23 -8.54
CA LEU A 529 14.09 -3.91 -9.13
C LEU A 529 13.91 -3.93 -10.64
N ASN A 530 14.39 -4.97 -11.31
CA ASN A 530 14.15 -5.30 -12.72
C ASN A 530 14.63 -6.72 -13.02
N ALA A 531 14.08 -7.33 -14.07
CA ALA A 531 14.44 -8.67 -14.53
C ALA A 531 14.79 -8.67 -16.02
N SER A 532 15.42 -9.74 -16.48
CA SER A 532 15.66 -10.02 -17.90
C SER A 532 15.79 -11.52 -18.13
N GLN A 533 15.54 -11.98 -19.35
CA GLN A 533 15.68 -13.39 -19.72
C GLN A 533 16.23 -13.53 -21.14
N VAL A 534 16.95 -14.62 -21.37
CA VAL A 534 17.45 -14.99 -22.71
C VAL A 534 17.37 -16.51 -22.89
N ALA A 535 17.03 -16.97 -24.09
CA ALA A 535 17.11 -18.39 -24.42
C ALA A 535 18.58 -18.80 -24.52
N VAL A 536 18.94 -19.93 -23.87
CA VAL A 536 20.33 -20.44 -23.88
C VAL A 536 20.76 -20.89 -25.27
N HIS A 537 19.80 -21.35 -26.05
CA HIS A 537 20.04 -21.83 -27.43
C HIS A 537 20.24 -20.71 -28.48
N GLN A 538 19.90 -19.47 -28.21
CA GLN A 538 20.11 -18.39 -29.17
C GLN A 538 21.61 -18.14 -29.34
N GLN A 539 22.22 -18.80 -30.36
CA GLN A 539 23.41 -18.23 -30.98
C GLN A 539 23.03 -16.83 -31.45
N GLN A 540 23.56 -15.78 -30.81
CA GLN A 540 23.59 -14.50 -31.47
C GLN A 540 24.44 -14.64 -32.75
N THR A 541 23.78 -15.02 -33.85
CA THR A 541 24.28 -14.58 -35.14
C THR A 541 24.22 -13.05 -35.02
N GLY A 542 25.36 -12.37 -35.12
CA GLY A 542 25.50 -10.92 -34.89
C GLY A 542 24.72 -10.04 -35.87
N ILE A 543 23.40 -10.18 -35.85
CA ILE A 543 22.41 -9.46 -36.64
C ILE A 543 21.50 -8.74 -35.66
N THR A 544 21.95 -7.61 -35.15
CA THR A 544 21.06 -6.64 -34.50
C THR A 544 20.16 -6.05 -35.59
N ALA A 545 18.84 -6.23 -35.45
CA ALA A 545 17.87 -5.46 -36.22
C ALA A 545 17.92 -4.00 -35.72
N GLY A 546 18.90 -3.24 -36.19
CA GLY A 546 19.01 -1.81 -35.92
C GLY A 546 17.90 -1.08 -36.67
N THR A 547 17.02 -0.43 -36.00
CA THR A 547 16.19 0.63 -36.54
C THR A 547 17.12 1.74 -37.06
N ASN A 548 17.21 1.86 -38.37
CA ASN A 548 17.96 2.91 -39.04
C ASN A 548 17.29 4.28 -38.82
N VAL A 549 17.68 4.99 -37.80
CA VAL A 549 17.36 6.42 -37.65
C VAL A 549 18.67 7.18 -37.80
N GLY A 550 18.88 7.76 -38.98
CA GLY A 550 19.81 8.86 -39.20
C GLY A 550 21.31 8.55 -39.36
N MET A 551 21.73 7.33 -39.73
CA MET A 551 23.14 7.02 -39.95
C MET A 551 23.57 7.34 -41.41
N ASN A 552 24.65 8.11 -41.60
CA ASN A 552 25.28 8.31 -42.89
C ASN A 552 25.89 6.98 -43.41
N VAL A 553 25.18 6.34 -44.33
CA VAL A 553 25.61 5.08 -44.97
C VAL A 553 26.73 5.35 -45.94
N ILE A 554 27.90 4.72 -45.74
CA ILE A 554 29.06 4.80 -46.61
C ILE A 554 28.92 3.84 -47.80
N SER A 555 28.46 2.59 -47.54
CA SER A 555 28.24 1.60 -48.60
C SER A 555 27.20 0.56 -48.21
N ARG A 556 26.56 -0.04 -49.24
CA ARG A 556 25.66 -1.21 -49.11
C ARG A 556 26.11 -2.29 -50.05
N THR A 557 26.18 -3.52 -49.58
CA THR A 557 26.57 -4.69 -50.40
C THR A 557 25.64 -5.84 -50.08
N TYR A 558 25.21 -6.59 -51.06
CA TYR A 558 24.25 -7.68 -50.95
C TYR A 558 24.92 -9.03 -51.18
N TYR A 559 24.52 -10.05 -50.45
CA TYR A 559 25.03 -11.42 -50.51
C TYR A 559 23.88 -12.41 -50.52
N ASN A 560 24.05 -13.52 -51.24
CA ASN A 560 23.16 -14.65 -51.09
C ASN A 560 23.45 -15.41 -49.78
N LEU A 561 22.65 -16.46 -49.47
CA LEU A 561 22.82 -17.26 -48.23
C LEU A 561 24.13 -18.06 -48.21
N GLN A 562 24.78 -18.26 -49.36
CA GLN A 562 26.10 -18.88 -49.47
C GLN A 562 27.27 -17.89 -49.31
N GLY A 563 26.98 -16.61 -49.01
CA GLY A 563 27.98 -15.57 -48.79
C GLY A 563 28.57 -14.98 -50.08
N LEU A 564 28.03 -15.33 -51.27
CA LEU A 564 28.47 -14.73 -52.55
C LEU A 564 27.82 -13.38 -52.76
N ARG A 565 28.63 -12.41 -53.18
CA ARG A 565 28.16 -11.06 -53.50
C ARG A 565 27.22 -11.11 -54.70
N ILE A 566 26.06 -10.44 -54.56
CA ILE A 566 25.03 -10.34 -55.59
C ILE A 566 24.64 -8.89 -55.82
N GLU A 567 24.01 -8.59 -56.94
CA GLU A 567 23.31 -7.33 -57.11
C GLU A 567 22.05 -7.28 -56.20
N ARG A 568 21.57 -6.09 -55.91
CA ARG A 568 20.41 -5.92 -55.02
C ARG A 568 19.20 -6.72 -55.54
N PRO A 569 18.75 -7.78 -54.83
CA PRO A 569 17.69 -8.63 -55.36
C PRO A 569 16.33 -7.97 -55.24
N ALA A 570 15.48 -8.23 -56.24
CA ALA A 570 14.08 -7.77 -56.24
C ALA A 570 13.20 -8.66 -55.35
N THR A 571 13.50 -9.97 -55.26
CA THR A 571 12.76 -10.98 -54.48
C THR A 571 13.72 -12.01 -53.90
N GLY A 572 13.28 -12.75 -52.87
CA GLY A 572 14.01 -13.84 -52.24
C GLY A 572 14.70 -13.45 -50.94
N VAL A 573 15.53 -14.39 -50.42
CA VAL A 573 16.25 -14.22 -49.13
C VAL A 573 17.71 -13.82 -49.45
N TYR A 574 18.16 -12.70 -48.88
CA TYR A 574 19.52 -12.20 -49.05
C TYR A 574 20.04 -11.49 -47.79
N LEU A 575 21.35 -11.27 -47.73
CA LEU A 575 22.01 -10.51 -46.67
C LEU A 575 22.41 -9.15 -47.22
N GLU A 576 22.09 -8.07 -46.53
CA GLU A 576 22.54 -6.71 -46.81
C GLU A 576 23.61 -6.30 -45.79
N LYS A 577 24.82 -6.01 -46.26
CA LYS A 577 25.90 -5.44 -45.46
C LYS A 577 25.88 -3.92 -45.60
N VAL A 578 25.68 -3.21 -44.52
CA VAL A 578 25.69 -1.74 -44.46
C VAL A 578 26.93 -1.31 -43.69
N VAL A 579 27.74 -0.45 -44.30
CA VAL A 579 28.92 0.16 -43.69
C VAL A 579 28.61 1.64 -43.42
N THR A 580 28.82 2.07 -42.19
CA THR A 580 28.69 3.47 -41.76
C THR A 580 29.99 3.96 -41.14
N ALA A 581 30.11 5.24 -40.84
CA ALA A 581 31.25 5.79 -40.11
C ALA A 581 31.43 5.22 -38.69
N GLN A 582 30.38 4.59 -38.13
CA GLN A 582 30.33 4.05 -36.75
C GLN A 582 30.49 2.53 -36.70
N GLY A 583 30.54 1.84 -37.87
CA GLY A 583 30.71 0.40 -37.94
C GLY A 583 30.00 -0.26 -39.12
N THR A 584 30.05 -1.61 -39.14
CA THR A 584 29.44 -2.44 -40.18
C THR A 584 28.32 -3.27 -39.58
N THR A 585 27.16 -3.25 -40.22
CA THR A 585 26.01 -4.12 -39.87
C THR A 585 25.66 -5.04 -41.04
N VAL A 586 25.18 -6.26 -40.75
CA VAL A 586 24.65 -7.20 -41.74
C VAL A 586 23.22 -7.55 -41.38
N GLN A 587 22.29 -7.38 -42.30
CA GLN A 587 20.85 -7.66 -42.09
C GLN A 587 20.36 -8.71 -43.10
N LYS A 588 19.51 -9.63 -42.64
CA LYS A 588 18.84 -10.58 -43.50
C LYS A 588 17.50 -10.01 -43.95
N HIS A 589 17.28 -10.00 -45.25
CA HIS A 589 16.02 -9.60 -45.85
C HIS A 589 15.30 -10.77 -46.49
N VAL A 590 14.00 -10.78 -46.37
CA VAL A 590 13.08 -11.70 -47.06
C VAL A 590 12.11 -10.79 -47.84
N LYS A 591 12.11 -10.86 -49.15
CA LYS A 591 11.24 -10.06 -50.02
C LYS A 591 10.33 -10.94 -50.87
#